data_f7b6fdef888543ad7322ea5c6054e93a
#
_entry.id   f7b6fdef888543ad7322ea5c6054e93a
#
_cell.length_a   1.000
_cell.length_b   1.000
_cell.length_c   1.000
_cell.angle_alpha   90.00
_cell.angle_beta   90.00
_cell.angle_gamma   90.00
#
_symmetry.space_group_name_H-M   'P 1'
#
loop_
_entity.id
_entity.type
_entity.pdbx_description
1 polymer ?
#
loop_
_entity_poly.entity_id
_entity_poly.type
_entity_poly.pdbx_seq_one_letter_code
_entity_poly.pdbx_strand_id
1 'polypeptide(L)'
;YQARTHIRHPKASLSDAEIQKGEIDQDYCYWAGDAVVYDDPAHGKILQMLWTGVEPGSLKNIDGCLREYSLEGEPGDGQYMSVLSTDYNFKSDGLGYGSTMFEDTEGGHIYLYTTKQVNLVSRVLVARTETLDLGSPWSYYIRDLSGDYHWQSSVPSNEEMERSYIT
;
A
#
# COMPACT_ATOMS: atom_id res chain seq x y z
N TYR A 1 4.93 -5.85 31.06
CA TYR A 1 5.39 -5.68 29.65
C TYR A 1 4.15 -5.42 28.81
N GLN A 2 3.90 -4.17 28.43
CA GLN A 2 2.91 -3.86 27.40
C GLN A 2 3.63 -3.93 26.04
N ALA A 3 3.20 -4.85 25.17
CA ALA A 3 3.65 -4.88 23.78
C ALA A 3 3.17 -3.57 23.12
N ARG A 4 4.10 -2.68 22.81
CA ARG A 4 3.79 -1.49 22.01
C ARG A 4 3.88 -1.88 20.55
N THR A 5 2.83 -1.64 19.78
CA THR A 5 2.87 -1.70 18.34
C THR A 5 3.70 -0.51 17.84
N HIS A 6 4.86 -0.78 17.24
CA HIS A 6 5.71 0.27 16.67
C HIS A 6 5.11 0.85 15.37
N ILE A 7 4.26 0.07 14.71
CA ILE A 7 3.58 0.48 13.47
C ILE A 7 2.20 1.01 13.82
N ARG A 8 2.00 2.31 13.59
CA ARG A 8 0.73 2.98 13.84
C ARG A 8 0.04 3.32 12.54
N HIS A 9 -1.26 3.35 12.62
CA HIS A 9 -2.14 3.92 11.62
C HIS A 9 -1.65 5.31 11.16
N PRO A 10 -1.51 5.57 9.85
CA PRO A 10 -0.91 6.80 9.32
C PRO A 10 -1.59 8.10 9.77
N LYS A 11 -2.91 8.10 9.84
CA LYS A 11 -3.72 9.26 10.28
C LYS A 11 -4.26 9.11 11.71
N ALA A 12 -3.61 8.30 12.55
CA ALA A 12 -4.03 8.18 13.93
C ALA A 12 -3.95 9.55 14.63
N SER A 13 -5.09 10.14 14.92
CA SER A 13 -5.21 11.41 15.63
C SER A 13 -5.08 11.25 17.14
N LEU A 14 -5.29 10.02 17.64
CA LEU A 14 -5.28 9.71 19.06
C LEU A 14 -3.86 9.64 19.62
N SER A 15 -3.66 10.30 20.77
CA SER A 15 -2.44 10.18 21.55
C SER A 15 -2.33 8.77 22.18
N ASP A 16 -1.11 8.41 22.63
CA ASP A 16 -0.87 7.16 23.36
C ASP A 16 -1.79 7.00 24.58
N ALA A 17 -2.08 8.10 25.27
CA ALA A 17 -2.92 8.11 26.44
C ALA A 17 -4.39 7.80 26.11
N GLU A 18 -4.89 8.27 24.98
CA GLU A 18 -6.25 8.02 24.51
C GLU A 18 -6.41 6.57 24.04
N ILE A 19 -5.42 6.04 23.29
CA ILE A 19 -5.41 4.63 22.88
C ILE A 19 -5.35 3.69 24.09
N GLN A 20 -4.57 4.05 25.12
CA GLN A 20 -4.51 3.26 26.38
C GLN A 20 -5.84 3.24 27.13
N LYS A 21 -6.69 4.25 26.96
CA LYS A 21 -8.04 4.27 27.51
C LYS A 21 -9.05 3.48 26.68
N GLY A 22 -8.63 2.91 25.56
CA GLY A 22 -9.50 2.17 24.65
C GLY A 22 -10.33 3.06 23.73
N GLU A 23 -9.94 4.33 23.56
CA GLU A 23 -10.57 5.21 22.58
C GLU A 23 -10.25 4.73 21.16
N ILE A 24 -11.25 4.79 20.28
CA ILE A 24 -11.15 4.36 18.88
C ILE A 24 -11.33 5.58 17.99
N ASP A 25 -10.37 5.82 17.10
CA ASP A 25 -10.52 6.81 16.05
C ASP A 25 -11.64 6.34 15.09
N GLN A 26 -12.76 7.05 15.08
CA GLN A 26 -13.92 6.72 14.27
C GLN A 26 -13.91 7.37 12.88
N ASP A 27 -13.03 8.35 12.68
CA ASP A 27 -12.99 9.13 11.45
C ASP A 27 -12.13 8.47 10.37
N TYR A 28 -11.18 7.62 10.77
CA TYR A 28 -10.23 6.99 9.86
C TYR A 28 -10.04 5.51 10.20
N CYS A 29 -10.15 4.69 9.16
CA CYS A 29 -9.79 3.28 9.23
C CYS A 29 -8.75 2.99 8.13
N TYR A 30 -7.52 2.67 8.54
CA TYR A 30 -6.47 2.27 7.61
C TYR A 30 -6.08 0.82 7.84
N TRP A 31 -6.12 0.05 6.79
CA TRP A 31 -5.65 -1.32 6.82
C TRP A 31 -4.21 -1.37 6.33
N ALA A 32 -3.38 -2.04 7.12
CA ALA A 32 -2.03 -2.35 6.72
C ALA A 32 -2.07 -3.27 5.50
N GLY A 33 -1.39 -2.88 4.46
CA GLY A 33 -1.08 -3.73 3.33
C GLY A 33 0.22 -4.49 3.55
N ASP A 34 0.81 -4.90 2.45
CA ASP A 34 2.12 -5.55 2.45
C ASP A 34 3.26 -4.51 2.50
N ALA A 35 4.49 -4.97 2.71
CA ALA A 35 5.65 -4.11 2.83
C ALA A 35 6.86 -4.72 2.14
N VAL A 36 7.77 -3.87 1.69
CA VAL A 36 9.05 -4.27 1.09
C VAL A 36 10.21 -3.55 1.76
N VAL A 37 11.38 -4.15 1.76
CA VAL A 37 12.62 -3.51 2.19
C VAL A 37 13.30 -2.90 0.96
N TYR A 38 13.60 -1.61 1.04
CA TYR A 38 14.24 -0.86 -0.02
C TYR A 38 15.57 -0.29 0.48
N ASP A 39 16.61 -0.38 -0.36
CA ASP A 39 17.91 0.25 -0.09
C ASP A 39 17.86 1.72 -0.57
N ASP A 40 17.42 2.62 0.32
CA ASP A 40 17.32 4.05 0.02
C ASP A 40 18.69 4.72 0.02
N PRO A 41 19.03 5.51 -1.02
CA PRO A 41 20.35 6.15 -1.11
C PRO A 41 20.67 7.14 0.02
N ALA A 42 19.67 7.72 0.66
CA ALA A 42 19.82 8.73 1.71
C ALA A 42 19.72 8.14 3.13
N HIS A 43 18.95 7.07 3.31
CA HIS A 43 18.58 6.55 4.62
C HIS A 43 19.00 5.08 4.83
N GLY A 44 19.73 4.47 3.87
CA GLY A 44 20.09 3.06 3.97
C GLY A 44 18.89 2.14 3.82
N LYS A 45 18.82 1.06 4.60
CA LYS A 45 17.66 0.14 4.53
C LYS A 45 16.45 0.76 5.20
N ILE A 46 15.37 0.86 4.43
CA ILE A 46 14.06 1.32 4.91
C ILE A 46 12.99 0.27 4.64
N LEU A 47 11.92 0.29 5.42
CA LEU A 47 10.71 -0.47 5.15
C LEU A 47 9.68 0.46 4.51
N GLN A 48 9.29 0.16 3.29
CA GLN A 48 8.20 0.83 2.60
C GLN A 48 6.92 0.00 2.78
N MET A 49 5.88 0.59 3.36
CA MET A 49 4.63 -0.08 3.68
C MET A 49 3.45 0.68 3.09
N LEU A 50 2.59 -0.04 2.38
CA LEU A 50 1.34 0.51 1.87
C LEU A 50 0.21 0.35 2.90
N TRP A 51 -0.64 1.36 2.95
CA TRP A 51 -1.84 1.38 3.76
C TRP A 51 -3.03 1.74 2.89
N THR A 52 -4.14 1.06 3.10
CA THR A 52 -5.39 1.34 2.40
C THR A 52 -6.35 2.01 3.37
N GLY A 53 -6.74 3.23 3.05
CA GLY A 53 -7.80 3.94 3.75
C GLY A 53 -9.16 3.38 3.36
N VAL A 54 -9.97 3.05 4.34
CA VAL A 54 -11.31 2.50 4.16
C VAL A 54 -12.35 3.38 4.84
N GLU A 55 -13.47 3.57 4.18
CA GLU A 55 -14.60 4.28 4.75
C GLU A 55 -15.22 3.45 5.89
N PRO A 56 -15.29 3.98 7.12
CA PRO A 56 -15.92 3.28 8.24
C PRO A 56 -17.38 2.90 7.91
N GLY A 57 -17.71 1.64 8.11
CA GLY A 57 -19.05 1.11 7.91
C GLY A 57 -19.32 0.54 6.52
N SER A 58 -18.83 1.11 5.44
CA SER A 58 -18.98 0.58 4.09
C SER A 58 -17.84 -0.31 3.64
N LEU A 59 -16.68 -0.18 4.27
CA LEU A 59 -15.41 -0.83 3.92
C LEU A 59 -14.93 -0.52 2.47
N LYS A 60 -15.40 0.58 1.93
CA LYS A 60 -14.98 1.04 0.60
C LYS A 60 -13.60 1.67 0.70
N ASN A 61 -12.70 1.31 -0.22
CA ASN A 61 -11.40 1.96 -0.35
C ASN A 61 -11.59 3.42 -0.76
N ILE A 62 -10.97 4.34 -0.05
CA ILE A 62 -11.09 5.79 -0.27
C ILE A 62 -9.75 6.45 -0.62
N ASP A 63 -8.66 5.96 -0.08
CA ASP A 63 -7.32 6.48 -0.38
C ASP A 63 -6.24 5.41 -0.20
N GLY A 64 -5.00 5.77 -0.58
CA GLY A 64 -3.80 4.99 -0.33
C GLY A 64 -2.78 5.85 0.41
N CYS A 65 -1.94 5.19 1.21
CA CYS A 65 -0.85 5.85 1.90
C CYS A 65 0.42 5.00 1.78
N LEU A 66 1.52 5.63 1.40
CA LEU A 66 2.86 5.05 1.50
C LEU A 66 3.53 5.60 2.75
N ARG A 67 3.99 4.71 3.61
CA ARG A 67 4.75 5.08 4.79
C ARG A 67 6.09 4.38 4.80
N GLU A 68 7.11 5.15 5.11
CA GLU A 68 8.49 4.67 5.16
C GLU A 68 8.99 4.69 6.59
N TYR A 69 9.71 3.64 6.96
CA TYR A 69 10.27 3.45 8.30
C TYR A 69 11.76 3.16 8.18
N SER A 70 12.54 3.75 9.08
CA SER A 70 13.95 3.40 9.22
C SER A 70 14.11 1.97 9.72
N LEU A 71 15.03 1.22 9.12
CA LEU A 71 15.50 -0.06 9.65
C LEU A 71 16.90 0.07 10.27
N GLU A 72 17.36 1.29 10.52
CA GLU A 72 18.62 1.54 11.24
C GLU A 72 18.46 1.25 12.73
N GLY A 73 19.53 0.72 13.34
CA GLY A 73 19.54 0.34 14.74
C GLY A 73 19.04 -1.09 15.00
N GLU A 74 18.89 -1.40 16.26
CA GLU A 74 18.43 -2.72 16.73
C GLU A 74 16.99 -2.63 17.27
N PRO A 75 16.21 -3.73 17.25
CA PRO A 75 14.91 -3.76 17.88
C PRO A 75 14.96 -3.29 19.35
N GLY A 76 14.28 -2.19 19.64
CA GLY A 76 14.31 -1.53 20.96
C GLY A 76 15.11 -0.24 20.98
N ASP A 77 15.90 0.05 19.95
CA ASP A 77 16.46 1.38 19.71
C ASP A 77 15.33 2.32 19.23
N GLY A 78 15.35 3.56 19.72
CA GLY A 78 14.36 4.57 19.32
C GLY A 78 14.41 4.97 17.85
N GLN A 79 15.47 4.61 17.13
CA GLN A 79 15.60 4.85 15.68
C GLN A 79 15.00 3.71 14.85
N TYR A 80 15.03 2.48 15.38
CA TYR A 80 14.46 1.32 14.69
C TYR A 80 12.94 1.46 14.54
N MET A 81 12.45 1.33 13.30
CA MET A 81 11.03 1.53 12.92
C MET A 81 10.51 2.95 13.17
N SER A 82 11.42 3.95 13.28
CA SER A 82 10.99 5.34 13.27
C SER A 82 10.45 5.74 11.89
N VAL A 83 9.42 6.58 11.87
CA VAL A 83 8.81 7.07 10.63
C VAL A 83 9.73 8.08 9.97
N LEU A 84 10.12 7.83 8.73
CA LEU A 84 10.91 8.73 7.89
C LEU A 84 9.99 9.64 7.06
N SER A 85 9.02 9.06 6.41
CA SER A 85 8.09 9.79 5.55
C SER A 85 6.67 9.21 5.59
N THR A 86 5.69 10.01 5.16
CA THR A 86 4.30 9.58 4.97
C THR A 86 3.67 10.37 3.84
N ASP A 87 3.30 9.69 2.76
CA ASP A 87 2.50 10.25 1.68
C ASP A 87 1.05 9.75 1.81
N TYR A 88 0.16 10.62 2.29
CA TYR A 88 -1.26 10.32 2.52
C TYR A 88 -2.11 10.27 1.26
N ASN A 89 -1.59 10.71 0.13
CA ASN A 89 -2.30 10.75 -1.14
C ASN A 89 -1.68 9.79 -2.17
N PHE A 90 -0.87 8.87 -1.68
CA PHE A 90 -0.14 7.95 -2.53
C PHE A 90 -1.11 7.02 -3.26
N LYS A 91 -1.13 7.12 -4.60
CA LYS A 91 -1.97 6.29 -5.47
C LYS A 91 -3.44 6.22 -4.98
N SER A 92 -4.02 7.37 -4.64
CA SER A 92 -5.37 7.50 -4.09
C SER A 92 -6.48 7.30 -5.14
N ASP A 93 -6.35 6.26 -5.96
CA ASP A 93 -7.31 5.89 -7.01
C ASP A 93 -8.48 5.03 -6.49
N GLY A 94 -8.53 4.76 -5.19
CA GLY A 94 -9.57 3.95 -4.55
C GLY A 94 -9.48 2.45 -4.85
N LEU A 95 -8.38 1.99 -5.45
CA LEU A 95 -8.21 0.57 -5.83
C LEU A 95 -7.57 -0.27 -4.72
N GLY A 96 -6.79 0.36 -3.82
CA GLY A 96 -6.17 -0.34 -2.70
C GLY A 96 -5.13 -1.37 -3.13
N TYR A 97 -4.28 -1.03 -4.10
CA TYR A 97 -3.12 -1.85 -4.44
C TYR A 97 -2.20 -2.01 -3.24
N GLY A 98 -1.52 -3.16 -3.16
CA GLY A 98 -0.54 -3.44 -2.11
C GLY A 98 -1.08 -4.23 -0.93
N SER A 99 -2.27 -4.80 -1.04
CA SER A 99 -2.74 -5.81 -0.08
C SER A 99 -1.90 -7.09 -0.12
N THR A 100 -1.25 -7.35 -1.25
CA THR A 100 -0.24 -8.39 -1.47
C THR A 100 0.74 -7.90 -2.51
N MET A 101 2.04 -8.10 -2.26
CA MET A 101 3.12 -7.73 -3.17
C MET A 101 4.05 -8.90 -3.42
N PHE A 102 4.76 -8.85 -4.54
CA PHE A 102 5.82 -9.78 -4.90
C PHE A 102 7.01 -8.99 -5.44
N GLU A 103 8.15 -9.12 -4.77
CA GLU A 103 9.39 -8.49 -5.17
C GLU A 103 10.12 -9.38 -6.17
N ASP A 104 10.26 -8.91 -7.40
CA ASP A 104 11.05 -9.53 -8.45
C ASP A 104 12.41 -8.81 -8.54
N THR A 105 13.36 -9.28 -7.75
CA THR A 105 14.71 -8.69 -7.70
C THR A 105 15.49 -8.87 -9.01
N GLU A 106 15.23 -9.92 -9.78
CA GLU A 106 15.88 -10.15 -11.07
C GLU A 106 15.33 -9.23 -12.16
N GLY A 107 14.00 -9.06 -12.19
CA GLY A 107 13.33 -8.12 -13.11
C GLY A 107 13.41 -6.67 -12.67
N GLY A 108 13.77 -6.39 -11.42
CA GLY A 108 13.86 -5.04 -10.86
C GLY A 108 12.50 -4.38 -10.62
N HIS A 109 11.47 -5.15 -10.34
CA HIS A 109 10.09 -4.68 -10.15
C HIS A 109 9.48 -5.19 -8.85
N ILE A 110 8.52 -4.45 -8.32
CA ILE A 110 7.58 -4.94 -7.31
C ILE A 110 6.22 -5.08 -8.00
N TYR A 111 5.67 -6.30 -8.01
CA TYR A 111 4.30 -6.54 -8.47
C TYR A 111 3.32 -6.35 -7.33
N LEU A 112 2.27 -5.58 -7.58
CA LEU A 112 1.25 -5.23 -6.60
C LEU A 112 -0.08 -5.77 -7.06
N TYR A 113 -0.78 -6.40 -6.15
CA TYR A 113 -2.07 -6.99 -6.42
C TYR A 113 -3.17 -6.26 -5.65
N THR A 114 -4.32 -6.15 -6.28
CA THR A 114 -5.56 -5.72 -5.64
C THR A 114 -6.72 -6.56 -6.12
N THR A 115 -7.81 -6.53 -5.40
CA THR A 115 -9.05 -7.19 -5.80
C THR A 115 -10.15 -6.18 -6.02
N LYS A 116 -10.89 -6.33 -7.10
CA LYS A 116 -12.11 -5.58 -7.37
C LYS A 116 -13.28 -6.54 -7.45
N GLN A 117 -14.36 -6.25 -6.73
CA GLN A 117 -15.58 -7.03 -6.83
C GLN A 117 -16.42 -6.52 -8.01
N VAL A 118 -16.71 -7.41 -8.95
CA VAL A 118 -17.58 -7.15 -10.10
C VAL A 118 -18.64 -8.24 -10.15
N ASN A 119 -19.91 -7.88 -10.05
CA ASN A 119 -21.04 -8.82 -10.08
C ASN A 119 -20.88 -10.03 -9.13
N LEU A 120 -20.53 -9.76 -7.86
CA LEU A 120 -20.30 -10.76 -6.80
C LEU A 120 -19.08 -11.67 -7.01
N VAL A 121 -18.26 -11.42 -8.02
CA VAL A 121 -17.00 -12.12 -8.26
C VAL A 121 -15.82 -11.18 -7.94
N SER A 122 -14.92 -11.62 -7.08
CA SER A 122 -13.67 -10.91 -6.83
C SER A 122 -12.70 -11.18 -7.99
N ARG A 123 -12.16 -10.12 -8.54
CA ARG A 123 -11.23 -10.15 -9.67
C ARG A 123 -9.90 -9.54 -9.27
N VAL A 124 -8.81 -10.15 -9.68
CA VAL A 124 -7.45 -9.69 -9.37
C VAL A 124 -6.97 -8.74 -10.47
N LEU A 125 -6.49 -7.58 -10.06
CA LEU A 125 -5.81 -6.62 -10.91
C LEU A 125 -4.33 -6.56 -10.51
N VAL A 126 -3.45 -6.26 -11.46
CA VAL A 126 -2.01 -6.23 -11.26
C VAL A 126 -1.44 -4.88 -11.68
N ALA A 127 -0.58 -4.35 -10.85
CA ALA A 127 0.33 -3.26 -11.18
C ALA A 127 1.77 -3.69 -10.91
N ARG A 128 2.74 -2.95 -11.41
CA ARG A 128 4.14 -3.09 -11.05
C ARG A 128 4.82 -1.73 -10.97
N THR A 129 5.83 -1.64 -10.15
CA THR A 129 6.75 -0.50 -10.09
C THR A 129 7.77 -0.55 -11.23
N GLU A 130 8.39 0.58 -11.58
CA GLU A 130 9.50 0.62 -12.53
C GLU A 130 10.82 0.17 -11.91
N THR A 131 10.95 0.28 -10.59
CA THR A 131 12.14 -0.13 -9.81
C THR A 131 11.70 -0.87 -8.56
N LEU A 132 12.66 -1.29 -7.71
CA LEU A 132 12.36 -1.90 -6.39
C LEU A 132 11.93 -0.86 -5.33
N ASP A 133 11.61 0.36 -5.73
CA ASP A 133 11.08 1.43 -4.90
C ASP A 133 9.57 1.58 -5.14
N LEU A 134 8.74 1.48 -4.10
CA LEU A 134 7.30 1.69 -4.20
C LEU A 134 6.94 3.13 -4.61
N GLY A 135 7.81 4.11 -4.32
CA GLY A 135 7.67 5.50 -4.74
C GLY A 135 7.90 5.73 -6.22
N SER A 136 8.53 4.79 -6.93
CA SER A 136 8.77 4.90 -8.38
C SER A 136 7.47 4.90 -9.19
N PRO A 137 7.49 5.31 -10.49
CA PRO A 137 6.33 5.20 -11.37
C PRO A 137 5.79 3.77 -11.43
N TRP A 138 4.47 3.66 -11.57
CA TRP A 138 3.80 2.37 -11.72
C TRP A 138 3.28 2.16 -13.13
N SER A 139 3.26 0.89 -13.55
CA SER A 139 2.55 0.43 -14.74
C SER A 139 1.46 -0.55 -14.33
N TYR A 140 0.36 -0.54 -15.07
CA TYR A 140 -0.83 -1.36 -14.82
C TYR A 140 -0.99 -2.38 -15.93
N TYR A 141 -1.26 -3.63 -15.56
CA TYR A 141 -1.47 -4.70 -16.52
C TYR A 141 -2.93 -4.71 -16.96
N ILE A 142 -3.17 -4.28 -18.17
CA ILE A 142 -4.52 -4.12 -18.70
C ILE A 142 -4.77 -4.98 -19.93
N ARG A 143 -6.03 -5.29 -20.15
CA ARG A 143 -6.52 -5.95 -21.38
C ARG A 143 -7.18 -4.91 -22.27
N ASP A 144 -6.75 -4.81 -23.51
CA ASP A 144 -7.33 -3.91 -24.52
C ASP A 144 -8.65 -4.45 -25.10
N LEU A 145 -9.22 -3.72 -26.06
CA LEU A 145 -10.47 -4.10 -26.74
C LEU A 145 -10.30 -5.29 -27.71
N SER A 146 -9.06 -5.55 -28.19
CA SER A 146 -8.73 -6.73 -29.00
C SER A 146 -8.61 -8.01 -28.17
N GLY A 147 -8.46 -7.87 -26.86
CA GLY A 147 -8.32 -8.97 -25.92
C GLY A 147 -6.87 -9.25 -25.52
N ASP A 148 -5.92 -8.44 -25.99
CA ASP A 148 -4.51 -8.57 -25.68
C ASP A 148 -4.14 -7.84 -24.39
N TYR A 149 -3.20 -8.41 -23.63
CA TYR A 149 -2.70 -7.80 -22.41
C TYR A 149 -1.40 -7.04 -22.62
N HIS A 150 -1.30 -5.86 -22.02
CA HIS A 150 -0.09 -5.05 -22.03
C HIS A 150 0.06 -4.18 -20.79
N TRP A 151 1.23 -3.61 -20.59
CA TRP A 151 1.49 -2.67 -19.51
C TRP A 151 1.24 -1.24 -19.99
N GLN A 152 0.53 -0.43 -19.19
CA GLN A 152 0.37 1.01 -19.42
C GLN A 152 0.73 1.79 -18.16
N SER A 153 1.27 3.00 -18.33
CA SER A 153 1.66 3.88 -17.21
C SER A 153 0.50 4.73 -16.66
N SER A 154 -0.57 4.92 -17.44
CA SER A 154 -1.75 5.64 -16.95
C SER A 154 -2.62 4.74 -16.06
N VAL A 155 -3.22 5.33 -15.02
CA VAL A 155 -4.19 4.63 -14.17
C VAL A 155 -5.36 4.16 -15.03
N PRO A 156 -5.74 2.87 -14.95
CA PRO A 156 -6.81 2.32 -15.78
C PRO A 156 -8.16 2.97 -15.48
N SER A 157 -8.95 3.21 -16.52
CA SER A 157 -10.36 3.54 -16.38
C SER A 157 -11.16 2.37 -15.79
N ASN A 158 -12.36 2.63 -15.29
CA ASN A 158 -13.24 1.56 -14.79
C ASN A 158 -13.53 0.48 -15.84
N GLU A 159 -13.71 0.88 -17.10
CA GLU A 159 -13.97 -0.06 -18.20
C GLU A 159 -12.74 -0.94 -18.51
N GLU A 160 -11.53 -0.36 -18.47
CA GLU A 160 -10.29 -1.11 -18.60
C GLU A 160 -10.12 -2.11 -17.46
N MET A 161 -10.34 -1.69 -16.22
CA MET A 161 -10.29 -2.58 -15.06
C MET A 161 -11.31 -3.72 -15.13
N GLU A 162 -12.52 -3.45 -15.62
CA GLU A 162 -13.57 -4.47 -15.76
C GLU A 162 -13.22 -5.59 -16.74
N ARG A 163 -12.37 -5.34 -17.73
CA ARG A 163 -11.91 -6.36 -18.67
C ARG A 163 -10.51 -6.92 -18.38
N SER A 164 -9.74 -6.33 -17.46
CA SER A 164 -8.30 -6.58 -17.24
C SER A 164 -8.00 -7.51 -16.07
N TYR A 165 -8.94 -8.31 -15.62
CA TYR A 165 -8.71 -9.23 -14.50
C TYR A 165 -7.97 -10.50 -14.94
N ILE A 166 -7.16 -11.00 -14.01
CA ILE A 166 -6.55 -12.32 -14.14
C ILE A 166 -7.50 -13.35 -13.53
N THR A 167 -7.71 -14.45 -14.22
CA THR A 167 -8.51 -15.60 -13.75
C THR A 167 -7.62 -16.68 -13.18
#